data_984c994a773e84233ab2b756f66320b8
#
_entry.id   984c994a773e84233ab2b756f66320b8
#
_cell.length_a   1.000
_cell.length_b   1.000
_cell.length_c   1.000
_cell.angle_alpha   90.00
_cell.angle_beta   90.00
_cell.angle_gamma   90.00
#
_symmetry.space_group_name_H-M   'P 1'
#
loop_
_entity.id
_entity.type
_entity.pdbx_description
1 polymer ?
#
loop_
_entity_poly.entity_id
_entity_poly.type
_entity_poly.pdbx_seq_one_letter_code
_entity_poly.pdbx_strand_id
1 'polypeptide(L)'
;MQATLAETAAAYLPQASQRYAKCIEASKRIRWDIDRDVIRGRYFDFSKKFLPDGLSRVNELAFLQPAEARFMSQVQGRTYANMFALVERFIGAKTLEISRHHWLGDQVALEALVRLSDEELKHQELFRRLELMVAQGMPAGYEFKPCPNEVAGMVLGKSTWAVLALTLDIELFSQAHYRSSIEPDEHLSELWKDVFFFHWKEEAQHAILDELEWRREDARLSAKERDRAVDELIELVGAVDGLVQLQAQSDAGYFLSCGICLYSGAEEAAIRDAFLKAYRWQYIVTGVAEPRFAELLKAMVTPVQMERIGAALSPILAHAGN
;
A
#
# COMPACT_ATOMS: atom_id res chain seq x y z
N MET A 1 -9.23 -2.46 -41.62
CA MET A 1 -8.98 -1.61 -40.46
C MET A 1 -7.46 -1.49 -40.36
N GLN A 2 -6.91 -0.32 -40.66
CA GLN A 2 -5.46 -0.09 -40.61
C GLN A 2 -5.05 0.00 -39.11
N ALA A 3 -4.11 -0.85 -38.70
CA ALA A 3 -3.49 -0.71 -37.37
C ALA A 3 -2.84 0.67 -37.25
N THR A 4 -2.93 1.28 -36.09
CA THR A 4 -2.25 2.55 -35.83
C THR A 4 -0.73 2.37 -35.89
N LEU A 5 0.02 3.44 -36.22
CA LEU A 5 1.50 3.38 -36.25
C LEU A 5 2.09 2.89 -34.90
N ALA A 6 1.42 3.19 -33.79
CA ALA A 6 1.80 2.73 -32.46
C ALA A 6 1.63 1.20 -32.29
N GLU A 7 0.51 0.63 -32.77
CA GLU A 7 0.26 -0.83 -32.73
C GLU A 7 1.28 -1.59 -33.59
N THR A 8 1.65 -1.02 -34.76
CA THR A 8 2.66 -1.62 -35.63
C THR A 8 4.06 -1.57 -35.00
N ALA A 9 4.44 -0.46 -34.36
CA ALA A 9 5.73 -0.34 -33.69
C ALA A 9 5.86 -1.30 -32.49
N ALA A 10 4.81 -1.44 -31.68
CA ALA A 10 4.78 -2.35 -30.54
C ALA A 10 5.00 -3.82 -30.92
N ALA A 11 4.55 -4.25 -32.11
CA ALA A 11 4.70 -5.63 -32.57
C ALA A 11 6.16 -6.05 -32.82
N TYR A 12 7.08 -5.11 -32.97
CA TYR A 12 8.52 -5.38 -33.20
C TYR A 12 9.37 -5.36 -31.90
N LEU A 13 8.79 -5.02 -30.75
CA LEU A 13 9.51 -4.97 -29.49
C LEU A 13 9.68 -6.39 -28.90
N PRO A 14 10.76 -6.66 -28.14
CA PRO A 14 10.87 -7.86 -27.31
C PRO A 14 9.68 -7.98 -26.36
N GLN A 15 9.30 -9.20 -25.98
CA GLN A 15 8.10 -9.45 -25.16
C GLN A 15 8.06 -8.63 -23.86
N ALA A 16 9.20 -8.48 -23.18
CA ALA A 16 9.30 -7.65 -21.98
C ALA A 16 9.00 -6.17 -22.31
N SER A 17 9.63 -5.61 -23.35
CA SER A 17 9.39 -4.22 -23.78
C SER A 17 7.95 -3.97 -24.20
N GLN A 18 7.23 -4.97 -24.72
CA GLN A 18 5.80 -4.87 -25.00
C GLN A 18 4.95 -4.68 -23.74
N ARG A 19 5.33 -5.31 -22.62
CA ARG A 19 4.63 -5.12 -21.34
C ARG A 19 4.85 -3.70 -20.82
N TYR A 20 6.07 -3.16 -20.86
CA TYR A 20 6.34 -1.75 -20.53
C TYR A 20 5.56 -0.78 -21.42
N ALA A 21 5.53 -1.04 -22.73
CA ALA A 21 4.75 -0.21 -23.66
C ALA A 21 3.25 -0.17 -23.31
N LYS A 22 2.67 -1.30 -22.88
CA LYS A 22 1.26 -1.33 -22.41
C LYS A 22 1.05 -0.51 -21.16
N CYS A 23 2.00 -0.51 -20.22
CA CYS A 23 1.96 0.35 -19.03
C CYS A 23 2.03 1.84 -19.42
N ILE A 24 2.89 2.21 -20.37
CA ILE A 24 2.96 3.57 -20.90
C ILE A 24 1.60 4.00 -21.50
N GLU A 25 0.97 3.15 -22.31
CA GLU A 25 -0.33 3.45 -22.89
C GLU A 25 -1.45 3.54 -21.83
N ALA A 26 -1.38 2.73 -20.79
CA ALA A 26 -2.28 2.83 -19.64
C ALA A 26 -2.07 4.16 -18.90
N SER A 27 -0.83 4.51 -18.57
CA SER A 27 -0.44 5.79 -17.94
C SER A 27 -0.93 7.00 -18.74
N LYS A 28 -0.77 6.97 -20.07
CA LYS A 28 -1.26 8.06 -20.95
C LYS A 28 -2.78 8.18 -20.97
N ARG A 29 -3.50 7.08 -20.84
CA ARG A 29 -4.97 7.03 -20.87
C ARG A 29 -5.59 7.37 -19.53
N ILE A 30 -4.98 6.92 -18.43
CA ILE A 30 -5.45 7.15 -17.07
C ILE A 30 -4.79 8.43 -16.55
N ARG A 31 -5.43 9.57 -16.86
CA ARG A 31 -4.99 10.89 -16.45
C ARG A 31 -6.06 11.55 -15.61
N TRP A 32 -5.69 11.93 -14.39
CA TRP A 32 -6.58 12.66 -13.49
C TRP A 32 -5.83 13.75 -12.73
N ASP A 33 -6.57 14.74 -12.31
CA ASP A 33 -6.11 15.90 -11.57
C ASP A 33 -6.75 15.90 -10.18
N ILE A 34 -5.96 16.21 -9.15
CA ILE A 34 -6.39 16.14 -7.76
C ILE A 34 -7.59 17.08 -7.49
N ASP A 35 -7.53 18.30 -7.98
CA ASP A 35 -8.56 19.29 -7.72
C ASP A 35 -9.80 19.11 -8.60
N ARG A 36 -9.59 18.85 -9.89
CA ARG A 36 -10.65 18.76 -10.89
C ARG A 36 -11.43 17.46 -10.81
N ASP A 37 -10.71 16.33 -10.65
CA ASP A 37 -11.31 15.01 -10.80
C ASP A 37 -11.56 14.32 -9.46
N VAL A 38 -10.73 14.55 -8.43
CA VAL A 38 -10.83 13.90 -7.12
C VAL A 38 -11.54 14.79 -6.12
N ILE A 39 -10.93 15.88 -5.67
CA ILE A 39 -11.47 16.73 -4.59
C ILE A 39 -12.72 17.49 -5.04
N ARG A 40 -12.68 18.14 -6.17
CA ARG A 40 -13.81 18.86 -6.77
C ARG A 40 -14.47 19.88 -5.82
N GLY A 41 -13.66 20.52 -4.95
CA GLY A 41 -14.13 21.46 -3.94
C GLY A 41 -14.98 20.85 -2.81
N ARG A 42 -14.97 19.52 -2.64
CA ARG A 42 -15.71 18.79 -1.60
C ARG A 42 -14.89 18.70 -0.31
N TYR A 43 -15.60 18.33 0.75
CA TYR A 43 -15.05 18.00 2.07
C TYR A 43 -15.41 16.58 2.45
N PHE A 44 -14.69 16.00 3.42
CA PHE A 44 -15.04 14.70 3.97
C PHE A 44 -16.34 14.78 4.76
N ASP A 45 -17.19 13.79 4.57
CA ASP A 45 -18.41 13.62 5.35
C ASP A 45 -18.09 12.81 6.62
N PHE A 46 -17.91 13.52 7.73
CA PHE A 46 -17.64 12.91 9.04
C PHE A 46 -18.86 12.24 9.68
N SER A 47 -20.03 12.31 9.08
CA SER A 47 -21.18 11.49 9.46
C SER A 47 -21.06 10.05 8.93
N LYS A 48 -20.07 9.77 8.08
CA LYS A 48 -19.80 8.49 7.45
C LYS A 48 -18.46 7.89 7.90
N LYS A 49 -18.29 6.59 7.66
CA LYS A 49 -17.02 5.89 7.84
C LYS A 49 -16.00 6.30 6.76
N PHE A 50 -14.70 6.08 7.05
CA PHE A 50 -13.61 6.22 6.09
C PHE A 50 -13.10 4.85 5.64
N LEU A 51 -13.01 3.87 6.55
CA LEU A 51 -12.69 2.50 6.19
C LEU A 51 -13.90 1.57 6.35
N PRO A 52 -14.06 0.58 5.44
CA PRO A 52 -15.06 -0.47 5.58
C PRO A 52 -14.74 -1.39 6.76
N ASP A 53 -15.76 -2.06 7.30
CA ASP A 53 -15.62 -2.94 8.46
C ASP A 53 -14.67 -4.12 8.20
N GLY A 54 -14.57 -4.59 6.95
CA GLY A 54 -13.65 -5.64 6.55
C GLY A 54 -12.16 -5.25 6.68
N LEU A 55 -11.83 -3.96 6.62
CA LEU A 55 -10.48 -3.45 6.85
C LEU A 55 -10.32 -2.95 8.29
N SER A 56 -11.31 -2.24 8.82
CA SER A 56 -11.22 -1.65 10.16
C SER A 56 -11.42 -2.64 11.31
N ARG A 57 -12.08 -3.78 11.03
CA ARG A 57 -12.45 -4.83 12.00
C ARG A 57 -13.26 -4.28 13.21
N VAL A 58 -13.85 -3.12 13.06
CA VAL A 58 -14.62 -2.45 14.12
C VAL A 58 -15.82 -3.25 14.59
N ASN A 59 -16.38 -4.10 13.72
CA ASN A 59 -17.48 -5.01 14.02
C ASN A 59 -17.12 -6.13 15.04
N GLU A 60 -15.84 -6.33 15.34
CA GLU A 60 -15.40 -7.22 16.43
C GLU A 60 -15.64 -6.61 17.83
N LEU A 61 -15.88 -5.31 17.92
CA LEU A 61 -16.10 -4.56 19.15
C LEU A 61 -17.60 -4.24 19.35
N ALA A 62 -18.39 -5.27 19.65
CA ALA A 62 -19.85 -5.18 19.76
C ALA A 62 -20.36 -4.20 20.84
N PHE A 63 -19.50 -3.76 21.77
CA PHE A 63 -19.85 -2.78 22.81
C PHE A 63 -19.76 -1.32 22.33
N LEU A 64 -19.09 -1.05 21.20
CA LEU A 64 -19.00 0.31 20.65
C LEU A 64 -20.36 0.79 20.14
N GLN A 65 -20.69 2.02 20.47
CA GLN A 65 -21.85 2.68 19.88
C GLN A 65 -21.58 3.04 18.41
N PRO A 66 -22.59 3.20 17.56
CA PRO A 66 -22.41 3.50 16.13
C PRO A 66 -21.53 4.73 15.85
N ALA A 67 -21.58 5.75 16.70
CA ALA A 67 -20.74 6.94 16.57
C ALA A 67 -19.27 6.66 16.89
N GLU A 68 -19.02 5.79 17.87
CA GLU A 68 -17.66 5.38 18.25
C GLU A 68 -17.04 4.46 17.20
N ALA A 69 -17.82 3.48 16.70
CA ALA A 69 -17.41 2.61 15.59
C ALA A 69 -17.05 3.42 14.34
N ARG A 70 -17.85 4.44 14.01
CA ARG A 70 -17.56 5.36 12.92
C ARG A 70 -16.27 6.15 13.17
N PHE A 71 -16.09 6.71 14.37
CA PHE A 71 -14.90 7.47 14.71
C PHE A 71 -13.63 6.59 14.67
N MET A 72 -13.71 5.34 15.16
CA MET A 72 -12.61 4.38 15.04
C MET A 72 -12.22 4.13 13.57
N SER A 73 -13.22 3.93 12.70
CA SER A 73 -13.00 3.82 11.25
C SER A 73 -12.33 5.09 10.67
N GLN A 74 -12.68 6.29 11.15
CA GLN A 74 -12.08 7.55 10.70
C GLN A 74 -10.63 7.69 11.17
N VAL A 75 -10.31 7.30 12.41
CA VAL A 75 -8.92 7.27 12.92
C VAL A 75 -8.08 6.33 12.09
N GLN A 76 -8.54 5.10 11.88
CA GLN A 76 -7.83 4.13 11.06
C GLN A 76 -7.71 4.57 9.60
N GLY A 77 -8.75 5.19 9.04
CA GLY A 77 -8.71 5.75 7.70
C GLY A 77 -7.67 6.85 7.55
N ARG A 78 -7.56 7.75 8.53
CA ARG A 78 -6.51 8.77 8.55
C ARG A 78 -5.11 8.14 8.52
N THR A 79 -4.89 7.12 9.33
CA THR A 79 -3.64 6.36 9.32
C THR A 79 -3.42 5.63 8.00
N TYR A 80 -4.46 5.06 7.40
CA TYR A 80 -4.40 4.40 6.10
C TYR A 80 -3.89 5.35 5.01
N ALA A 81 -4.41 6.57 4.94
CA ALA A 81 -3.94 7.59 4.00
C ALA A 81 -2.48 8.02 4.27
N ASN A 82 -2.08 8.16 5.54
CA ASN A 82 -0.71 8.50 5.92
C ASN A 82 0.28 7.37 5.60
N MET A 83 -0.14 6.10 5.72
CA MET A 83 0.68 4.96 5.33
C MET A 83 0.93 4.94 3.81
N PHE A 84 -0.07 5.25 2.98
CA PHE A 84 0.15 5.41 1.54
C PHE A 84 1.14 6.55 1.26
N ALA A 85 0.94 7.73 1.84
CA ALA A 85 1.92 8.83 1.69
C ALA A 85 3.35 8.42 2.09
N LEU A 86 3.49 7.50 3.05
CA LEU A 86 4.78 6.98 3.49
C LEU A 86 5.40 6.03 2.46
N VAL A 87 4.62 5.06 1.95
CA VAL A 87 5.15 4.02 1.06
C VAL A 87 5.47 4.57 -0.32
N GLU A 88 4.65 5.46 -0.90
CA GLU A 88 4.87 6.16 -2.16
C GLU A 88 6.25 6.84 -2.22
N ARG A 89 6.77 7.26 -1.05
CA ARG A 89 8.05 7.94 -0.95
C ARG A 89 9.22 7.03 -1.30
N PHE A 90 9.26 5.79 -0.80
CA PHE A 90 10.34 4.87 -1.12
C PHE A 90 10.09 4.11 -2.44
N ILE A 91 8.84 3.90 -2.83
CA ILE A 91 8.46 3.33 -4.12
C ILE A 91 9.01 4.21 -5.25
N GLY A 92 8.63 5.49 -5.28
CA GLY A 92 9.12 6.44 -6.28
C GLY A 92 10.65 6.57 -6.30
N ALA A 93 11.30 6.61 -5.12
CA ALA A 93 12.76 6.66 -5.03
C ALA A 93 13.44 5.40 -5.58
N LYS A 94 12.92 4.19 -5.25
CA LYS A 94 13.44 2.92 -5.77
C LYS A 94 13.23 2.83 -7.27
N THR A 95 12.09 3.23 -7.78
CA THR A 95 11.79 3.22 -9.22
C THR A 95 12.76 4.11 -10.00
N LEU A 96 13.07 5.31 -9.49
CA LEU A 96 14.11 6.18 -10.08
C LEU A 96 15.51 5.54 -10.01
N GLU A 97 15.84 4.87 -8.90
CA GLU A 97 17.12 4.18 -8.76
C GLU A 97 17.28 3.08 -9.80
N ILE A 98 16.29 2.20 -9.96
CA ILE A 98 16.36 1.06 -10.90
C ILE A 98 16.23 1.50 -12.35
N SER A 99 15.59 2.64 -12.65
CA SER A 99 15.47 3.18 -14.01
C SER A 99 16.84 3.39 -14.68
N ARG A 100 17.89 3.67 -13.89
CA ARG A 100 19.28 3.82 -14.37
C ARG A 100 19.79 2.60 -15.15
N HIS A 101 19.27 1.42 -14.87
CA HIS A 101 19.65 0.20 -15.59
C HIS A 101 19.19 0.18 -17.04
N HIS A 102 18.27 1.07 -17.40
CA HIS A 102 17.68 1.20 -18.73
C HIS A 102 18.22 2.41 -19.53
N TRP A 103 19.03 3.29 -18.92
CA TRP A 103 19.48 4.55 -19.54
C TRP A 103 20.10 4.39 -20.93
N LEU A 104 20.92 3.36 -21.13
CA LEU A 104 21.59 3.08 -22.39
C LEU A 104 21.08 1.78 -23.05
N GLY A 105 19.94 1.27 -22.58
CA GLY A 105 19.33 0.03 -23.03
C GLY A 105 17.86 0.22 -23.49
N ASP A 106 16.92 -0.40 -22.79
CA ASP A 106 15.50 -0.39 -23.12
C ASP A 106 14.87 0.97 -22.77
N GLN A 107 14.73 1.83 -23.77
CA GLN A 107 14.14 3.17 -23.62
C GLN A 107 12.63 3.12 -23.32
N VAL A 108 11.95 2.02 -23.68
CA VAL A 108 10.52 1.81 -23.35
C VAL A 108 10.38 1.52 -21.86
N ALA A 109 11.23 0.66 -21.30
CA ALA A 109 11.27 0.44 -19.86
C ALA A 109 11.61 1.72 -19.09
N LEU A 110 12.60 2.49 -19.58
CA LEU A 110 12.96 3.78 -18.97
C LEU A 110 11.76 4.73 -18.93
N GLU A 111 11.04 4.93 -20.04
CA GLU A 111 9.86 5.80 -20.08
C GLU A 111 8.79 5.31 -19.10
N ALA A 112 8.53 3.99 -19.03
CA ALA A 112 7.53 3.42 -18.14
C ALA A 112 7.84 3.72 -16.66
N LEU A 113 9.09 3.50 -16.23
CA LEU A 113 9.52 3.74 -14.84
C LEU A 113 9.54 5.22 -14.47
N VAL A 114 9.91 6.10 -15.40
CA VAL A 114 9.86 7.57 -15.16
C VAL A 114 8.41 8.02 -15.00
N ARG A 115 7.46 7.47 -15.77
CA ARG A 115 6.03 7.76 -15.61
C ARG A 115 5.48 7.29 -14.29
N LEU A 116 5.84 6.07 -13.87
CA LEU A 116 5.49 5.58 -12.53
C LEU A 116 5.97 6.56 -11.46
N SER A 117 7.24 6.98 -11.51
CA SER A 117 7.77 7.94 -10.53
C SER A 117 7.05 9.29 -10.53
N ASP A 118 6.54 9.77 -11.67
CA ASP A 118 5.72 11.00 -11.76
C ASP A 118 4.34 10.79 -11.11
N GLU A 119 3.74 9.62 -11.30
CA GLU A 119 2.46 9.24 -10.70
C GLU A 119 2.59 9.11 -9.18
N GLU A 120 3.68 8.52 -8.65
CA GLU A 120 3.97 8.46 -7.22
C GLU A 120 4.10 9.85 -6.55
N LEU A 121 4.68 10.82 -7.23
CA LEU A 121 4.73 12.20 -6.73
C LEU A 121 3.33 12.82 -6.62
N LYS A 122 2.45 12.51 -7.54
CA LYS A 122 1.05 12.95 -7.51
C LYS A 122 0.28 12.26 -6.37
N HIS A 123 0.50 10.96 -6.14
CA HIS A 123 -0.08 10.22 -5.01
C HIS A 123 0.36 10.81 -3.67
N GLN A 124 1.65 11.08 -3.48
CA GLN A 124 2.15 11.75 -2.27
C GLN A 124 1.46 13.10 -2.03
N GLU A 125 1.27 13.91 -3.08
CA GLU A 125 0.54 15.18 -2.96
C GLU A 125 -0.94 14.97 -2.62
N LEU A 126 -1.60 13.98 -3.22
CA LEU A 126 -2.97 13.62 -2.91
C LEU A 126 -3.11 13.28 -1.41
N PHE A 127 -2.32 12.35 -0.91
CA PHE A 127 -2.41 11.91 0.49
C PHE A 127 -2.02 13.00 1.48
N ARG A 128 -1.05 13.86 1.13
CA ARG A 128 -0.71 15.05 1.92
C ARG A 128 -1.90 16.01 2.06
N ARG A 129 -2.65 16.23 0.98
CA ARG A 129 -3.87 17.06 1.01
C ARG A 129 -4.98 16.41 1.80
N LEU A 130 -5.15 15.09 1.68
CA LEU A 130 -6.09 14.34 2.49
C LEU A 130 -5.84 14.54 3.98
N GLU A 131 -4.60 14.37 4.42
CA GLU A 131 -4.22 14.58 5.82
C GLU A 131 -4.66 15.96 6.32
N LEU A 132 -4.39 17.02 5.55
CA LEU A 132 -4.78 18.38 5.91
C LEU A 132 -6.32 18.54 6.01
N MET A 133 -7.07 17.91 5.10
CA MET A 133 -8.54 17.97 5.08
C MET A 133 -9.15 17.15 6.22
N VAL A 134 -8.62 15.96 6.50
CA VAL A 134 -9.09 15.10 7.58
C VAL A 134 -8.79 15.72 8.93
N ALA A 135 -7.60 16.31 9.10
CA ALA A 135 -7.20 17.00 10.34
C ALA A 135 -8.15 18.12 10.74
N GLN A 136 -8.79 18.81 9.77
CA GLN A 136 -9.74 19.89 10.05
C GLN A 136 -11.06 19.41 10.69
N GLY A 137 -11.47 18.17 10.46
CA GLY A 137 -12.72 17.61 10.94
C GLY A 137 -12.58 16.64 12.11
N MET A 138 -11.35 16.35 12.54
CA MET A 138 -11.08 15.45 13.66
C MET A 138 -10.54 16.20 14.89
N PRO A 139 -10.79 15.70 16.13
CA PRO A 139 -10.20 16.28 17.34
C PRO A 139 -8.68 16.38 17.23
N ALA A 140 -8.09 17.36 17.94
CA ALA A 140 -6.65 17.49 18.05
C ALA A 140 -6.03 16.29 18.82
N GLY A 141 -4.73 16.00 18.59
CA GLY A 141 -3.98 14.99 19.34
C GLY A 141 -3.67 13.71 18.56
N TYR A 142 -4.13 13.58 17.31
CA TYR A 142 -3.67 12.50 16.42
C TYR A 142 -2.20 12.71 16.04
N GLU A 143 -1.43 11.62 16.08
CA GLU A 143 -0.03 11.61 15.69
C GLU A 143 0.29 10.42 14.79
N PHE A 144 0.81 10.69 13.60
CA PHE A 144 1.41 9.67 12.77
C PHE A 144 2.86 9.46 13.22
N LYS A 145 3.13 8.30 13.79
CA LYS A 145 4.42 8.01 14.46
C LYS A 145 5.59 7.70 13.52
N PRO A 146 5.40 6.96 12.38
CA PRO A 146 6.50 6.69 11.49
C PRO A 146 7.12 7.97 10.91
N CYS A 147 8.44 8.09 10.95
CA CYS A 147 9.16 9.16 10.30
C CYS A 147 9.42 8.79 8.82
N PRO A 148 8.83 9.47 7.83
CA PRO A 148 8.91 9.05 6.44
C PRO A 148 10.34 8.92 5.90
N ASN A 149 11.26 9.80 6.30
CA ASN A 149 12.65 9.74 5.86
C ASN A 149 13.42 8.57 6.48
N GLU A 150 13.16 8.25 7.74
CA GLU A 150 13.82 7.14 8.43
C GLU A 150 13.35 5.81 7.84
N VAL A 151 12.03 5.67 7.63
CA VAL A 151 11.46 4.47 7.02
C VAL A 151 11.98 4.30 5.59
N ALA A 152 11.95 5.35 4.76
CA ALA A 152 12.50 5.28 3.41
C ALA A 152 13.99 4.92 3.42
N GLY A 153 14.79 5.50 4.31
CA GLY A 153 16.22 5.18 4.45
C GLY A 153 16.46 3.71 4.84
N MET A 154 15.65 3.18 5.76
CA MET A 154 15.73 1.77 6.16
C MET A 154 15.35 0.83 5.00
N VAL A 155 14.25 1.09 4.30
CA VAL A 155 13.79 0.27 3.18
C VAL A 155 14.80 0.32 2.03
N LEU A 156 15.22 1.51 1.61
CA LEU A 156 16.16 1.71 0.50
C LEU A 156 17.57 1.19 0.79
N GLY A 157 17.91 0.96 2.06
CA GLY A 157 19.15 0.31 2.48
C GLY A 157 19.18 -1.21 2.26
N LYS A 158 18.05 -1.83 1.88
CA LYS A 158 17.96 -3.25 1.55
C LYS A 158 18.23 -3.53 0.08
N SER A 159 18.48 -4.80 -0.25
CA SER A 159 18.67 -5.22 -1.65
C SER A 159 17.47 -4.83 -2.51
N THR A 160 17.74 -4.50 -3.76
CA THR A 160 16.69 -4.16 -4.73
C THR A 160 15.63 -5.26 -4.85
N TRP A 161 16.03 -6.53 -4.76
CA TRP A 161 15.11 -7.67 -4.78
C TRP A 161 14.10 -7.63 -3.61
N ALA A 162 14.58 -7.39 -2.38
CA ALA A 162 13.72 -7.33 -1.21
C ALA A 162 12.79 -6.11 -1.24
N VAL A 163 13.29 -4.96 -1.71
CA VAL A 163 12.46 -3.75 -1.85
C VAL A 163 11.39 -3.93 -2.90
N LEU A 164 11.72 -4.50 -4.08
CA LEU A 164 10.74 -4.76 -5.14
C LEU A 164 9.70 -5.81 -4.74
N ALA A 165 10.08 -6.80 -3.92
CA ALA A 165 9.12 -7.73 -3.33
C ALA A 165 8.11 -6.99 -2.43
N LEU A 166 8.60 -6.10 -1.56
CA LEU A 166 7.74 -5.30 -0.68
C LEU A 166 6.85 -4.34 -1.46
N THR A 167 7.39 -3.63 -2.46
CA THR A 167 6.58 -2.68 -3.26
C THR A 167 5.49 -3.40 -4.03
N LEU A 168 5.80 -4.51 -4.71
CA LEU A 168 4.79 -5.30 -5.41
C LEU A 168 3.70 -5.83 -4.47
N ASP A 169 4.04 -6.25 -3.26
CA ASP A 169 3.07 -6.67 -2.24
C ASP A 169 2.11 -5.52 -1.90
N ILE A 170 2.64 -4.31 -1.68
CA ILE A 170 1.87 -3.10 -1.40
C ILE A 170 0.92 -2.77 -2.56
N GLU A 171 1.41 -2.75 -3.79
CA GLU A 171 0.63 -2.48 -5.00
C GLU A 171 -0.53 -3.47 -5.18
N LEU A 172 -0.30 -4.73 -4.87
CA LEU A 172 -1.31 -5.77 -5.02
C LEU A 172 -2.36 -5.72 -3.92
N PHE A 173 -1.97 -5.56 -2.65
CA PHE A 173 -2.97 -5.49 -1.59
C PHE A 173 -3.80 -4.19 -1.66
N SER A 174 -3.23 -3.07 -2.07
CA SER A 174 -3.96 -1.82 -2.26
C SER A 174 -5.10 -1.99 -3.27
N GLN A 175 -4.83 -2.66 -4.38
CA GLN A 175 -5.84 -2.99 -5.38
C GLN A 175 -6.91 -3.94 -4.85
N ALA A 176 -6.51 -4.97 -4.07
CA ALA A 176 -7.44 -5.91 -3.44
C ALA A 176 -8.36 -5.19 -2.45
N HIS A 177 -7.80 -4.30 -1.60
CA HIS A 177 -8.58 -3.49 -0.64
C HIS A 177 -9.62 -2.63 -1.34
N TYR A 178 -9.23 -1.93 -2.44
CA TYR A 178 -10.19 -1.12 -3.17
C TYR A 178 -11.33 -1.99 -3.70
N ARG A 179 -11.02 -3.03 -4.49
CA ARG A 179 -12.05 -3.84 -5.18
C ARG A 179 -12.93 -4.66 -4.25
N SER A 180 -12.34 -5.23 -3.20
CA SER A 180 -13.05 -6.17 -2.34
C SER A 180 -13.74 -5.51 -1.14
N SER A 181 -13.34 -4.30 -0.77
CA SER A 181 -13.78 -3.67 0.48
C SER A 181 -14.26 -2.23 0.30
N ILE A 182 -13.48 -1.35 -0.36
CA ILE A 182 -13.80 0.07 -0.45
C ILE A 182 -14.87 0.34 -1.51
N GLU A 183 -14.72 -0.19 -2.72
CA GLU A 183 -15.66 0.01 -3.82
C GLU A 183 -17.09 -0.42 -3.47
N PRO A 184 -17.32 -1.63 -2.90
CA PRO A 184 -18.67 -2.10 -2.62
C PRO A 184 -19.34 -1.45 -1.40
N ASP A 185 -18.61 -0.77 -0.51
CA ASP A 185 -19.20 -0.16 0.70
C ASP A 185 -19.85 1.18 0.38
N GLU A 186 -21.19 1.23 0.44
CA GLU A 186 -21.99 2.45 0.19
C GLU A 186 -22.05 3.40 1.39
N HIS A 187 -21.54 2.97 2.57
CA HIS A 187 -21.60 3.75 3.81
C HIS A 187 -20.33 4.61 4.04
N LEU A 188 -19.36 4.54 3.17
CA LEU A 188 -18.15 5.36 3.24
C LEU A 188 -18.42 6.80 2.79
N SER A 189 -17.59 7.73 3.24
CA SER A 189 -17.53 9.09 2.69
C SER A 189 -17.23 9.02 1.18
N GLU A 190 -18.04 9.70 0.36
CA GLU A 190 -17.90 9.66 -1.10
C GLU A 190 -16.53 10.17 -1.57
N LEU A 191 -16.05 11.24 -0.95
CA LEU A 191 -14.71 11.75 -1.27
C LEU A 191 -13.63 10.72 -0.95
N TRP A 192 -13.79 9.97 0.15
CA TRP A 192 -12.87 8.88 0.50
C TRP A 192 -12.85 7.79 -0.57
N LYS A 193 -14.03 7.35 -1.03
CA LYS A 193 -14.14 6.37 -2.12
C LYS A 193 -13.50 6.87 -3.41
N ASP A 194 -13.73 8.13 -3.78
CA ASP A 194 -13.16 8.71 -5.00
C ASP A 194 -11.63 8.79 -4.93
N VAL A 195 -11.07 9.16 -3.78
CA VAL A 195 -9.61 9.16 -3.58
C VAL A 195 -9.02 7.79 -3.94
N PHE A 196 -9.52 6.72 -3.31
CA PHE A 196 -8.99 5.38 -3.54
C PHE A 196 -9.40 4.80 -4.90
N PHE A 197 -10.48 5.27 -5.51
CA PHE A 197 -10.82 4.94 -6.89
C PHE A 197 -9.80 5.48 -7.90
N PHE A 198 -9.44 6.76 -7.77
CA PHE A 198 -8.48 7.37 -8.68
C PHE A 198 -7.06 6.85 -8.46
N HIS A 199 -6.66 6.61 -7.22
CA HIS A 199 -5.43 5.93 -6.88
C HIS A 199 -5.37 4.53 -7.51
N TRP A 200 -6.34 3.66 -7.21
CA TRP A 200 -6.44 2.31 -7.75
C TRP A 200 -6.33 2.24 -9.29
N LYS A 201 -6.84 3.22 -10.01
CA LYS A 201 -6.75 3.24 -11.48
C LYS A 201 -5.32 3.23 -12.00
N GLU A 202 -4.40 3.83 -11.31
CA GLU A 202 -2.98 3.87 -11.68
C GLU A 202 -2.21 2.68 -11.13
N GLU A 203 -2.55 2.20 -9.95
CA GLU A 203 -1.85 1.09 -9.27
C GLU A 203 -1.81 -0.23 -10.07
N ALA A 204 -2.80 -0.47 -10.93
CA ALA A 204 -2.82 -1.68 -11.75
C ALA A 204 -1.62 -1.80 -12.71
N GLN A 205 -1.08 -0.68 -13.20
CA GLN A 205 0.11 -0.64 -14.04
C GLN A 205 1.39 -0.64 -13.24
N HIS A 206 1.40 -0.03 -12.04
CA HIS A 206 2.52 -0.06 -11.11
C HIS A 206 2.87 -1.49 -10.73
N ALA A 207 1.90 -2.29 -10.29
CA ALA A 207 2.10 -3.71 -9.99
C ALA A 207 2.67 -4.53 -11.18
N ILE A 208 2.37 -4.15 -12.42
CA ILE A 208 2.97 -4.80 -13.59
C ILE A 208 4.44 -4.40 -13.75
N LEU A 209 4.77 -3.13 -13.54
CA LEU A 209 6.14 -2.64 -13.64
C LEU A 209 7.02 -3.23 -12.53
N ASP A 210 6.53 -3.27 -11.31
CA ASP A 210 7.23 -3.88 -10.16
C ASP A 210 7.48 -5.37 -10.39
N GLU A 211 6.49 -6.12 -10.90
CA GLU A 211 6.70 -7.52 -11.26
C GLU A 211 7.79 -7.69 -12.33
N LEU A 212 7.80 -6.84 -13.35
CA LEU A 212 8.79 -6.90 -14.41
C LEU A 212 10.20 -6.65 -13.88
N GLU A 213 10.37 -5.62 -13.06
CA GLU A 213 11.67 -5.29 -12.49
C GLU A 213 12.10 -6.30 -11.42
N TRP A 214 11.17 -6.83 -10.62
CA TRP A 214 11.50 -7.88 -9.65
C TRP A 214 11.97 -9.18 -10.31
N ARG A 215 11.27 -9.63 -11.37
CA ARG A 215 11.71 -10.77 -12.18
C ARG A 215 13.07 -10.55 -12.83
N ARG A 216 13.30 -9.33 -13.32
CA ARG A 216 14.57 -8.95 -13.93
C ARG A 216 15.71 -8.95 -12.91
N GLU A 217 15.48 -8.44 -11.72
CA GLU A 217 16.45 -8.46 -10.64
C GLU A 217 16.72 -9.89 -10.17
N ASP A 218 15.69 -10.70 -9.94
CA ASP A 218 15.81 -12.10 -9.54
C ASP A 218 16.68 -12.92 -10.50
N ALA A 219 16.52 -12.72 -11.80
CA ALA A 219 17.28 -13.41 -12.83
C ALA A 219 18.78 -13.08 -12.81
N ARG A 220 19.20 -12.00 -12.15
CA ARG A 220 20.60 -11.55 -12.04
C ARG A 220 21.29 -12.05 -10.78
N LEU A 221 20.52 -12.47 -9.77
CA LEU A 221 21.08 -12.86 -8.48
C LEU A 221 21.66 -14.28 -8.52
N SER A 222 22.82 -14.44 -7.91
CA SER A 222 23.30 -15.75 -7.50
C SER A 222 22.45 -16.32 -6.37
N ALA A 223 22.50 -17.64 -6.14
CA ALA A 223 21.80 -18.30 -5.05
C ALA A 223 22.11 -17.68 -3.68
N LYS A 224 23.37 -17.27 -3.44
CA LYS A 224 23.80 -16.64 -2.19
C LYS A 224 23.21 -15.22 -2.02
N GLU A 225 23.17 -14.44 -3.09
CA GLU A 225 22.59 -13.09 -3.06
C GLU A 225 21.09 -13.16 -2.83
N ARG A 226 20.38 -14.09 -3.49
CA ARG A 226 18.96 -14.33 -3.27
C ARG A 226 18.68 -14.78 -1.84
N ASP A 227 19.50 -15.64 -1.28
CA ASP A 227 19.34 -16.10 0.10
C ASP A 227 19.42 -14.93 1.10
N ARG A 228 20.39 -14.02 0.90
CA ARG A 228 20.47 -12.79 1.68
C ARG A 228 19.27 -11.87 1.44
N ALA A 229 18.82 -11.72 0.20
CA ALA A 229 17.68 -10.87 -0.13
C ALA A 229 16.36 -11.38 0.51
N VAL A 230 16.22 -12.71 0.65
CA VAL A 230 15.10 -13.31 1.41
C VAL A 230 15.18 -12.96 2.89
N ASP A 231 16.36 -13.00 3.51
CA ASP A 231 16.53 -12.56 4.91
C ASP A 231 16.20 -11.07 5.06
N GLU A 232 16.62 -10.23 4.11
CA GLU A 232 16.30 -8.81 4.10
C GLU A 232 14.79 -8.54 3.91
N LEU A 233 14.07 -9.35 3.12
CA LEU A 233 12.61 -9.29 3.02
C LEU A 233 11.95 -9.64 4.37
N ILE A 234 12.43 -10.66 5.06
CA ILE A 234 11.95 -11.03 6.40
C ILE A 234 12.18 -9.88 7.38
N GLU A 235 13.34 -9.24 7.34
CA GLU A 235 13.64 -8.06 8.16
C GLU A 235 12.70 -6.88 7.84
N LEU A 236 12.39 -6.63 6.56
CA LEU A 236 11.43 -5.60 6.14
C LEU A 236 10.03 -5.87 6.69
N VAL A 237 9.55 -7.11 6.59
CA VAL A 237 8.23 -7.49 7.15
C VAL A 237 8.20 -7.30 8.67
N GLY A 238 9.28 -7.69 9.37
CA GLY A 238 9.43 -7.46 10.80
C GLY A 238 9.44 -5.97 11.16
N ALA A 239 10.07 -5.13 10.33
CA ALA A 239 10.06 -3.68 10.51
C ALA A 239 8.67 -3.07 10.27
N VAL A 240 7.95 -3.54 9.25
CA VAL A 240 6.54 -3.15 9.02
C VAL A 240 5.68 -3.53 10.23
N ASP A 241 5.83 -4.74 10.78
CA ASP A 241 5.11 -5.15 12.00
C ASP A 241 5.41 -4.23 13.19
N GLY A 242 6.68 -3.84 13.37
CA GLY A 242 7.08 -2.88 14.41
C GLY A 242 6.43 -1.50 14.22
N LEU A 243 6.38 -1.00 12.98
CA LEU A 243 5.73 0.28 12.65
C LEU A 243 4.21 0.24 12.92
N VAL A 244 3.53 -0.83 12.51
CA VAL A 244 2.08 -0.95 12.72
C VAL A 244 1.73 -1.15 14.19
N GLN A 245 2.58 -1.82 14.99
CA GLN A 245 2.42 -1.89 16.43
C GLN A 245 2.50 -0.51 17.09
N LEU A 246 3.52 0.28 16.73
CA LEU A 246 3.70 1.63 17.23
C LEU A 246 2.52 2.53 16.87
N GLN A 247 2.06 2.48 15.64
CA GLN A 247 0.93 3.29 15.17
C GLN A 247 -0.39 2.83 15.78
N ALA A 248 -0.63 1.52 15.89
CA ALA A 248 -1.85 0.99 16.54
C ALA A 248 -1.95 1.44 17.99
N GLN A 249 -0.84 1.45 18.72
CA GLN A 249 -0.81 1.96 20.09
C GLN A 249 -1.13 3.46 20.16
N SER A 250 -0.58 4.26 19.25
CA SER A 250 -0.84 5.71 19.14
C SER A 250 -2.31 5.97 18.86
N ASP A 251 -2.88 5.30 17.85
CA ASP A 251 -4.25 5.50 17.40
C ASP A 251 -5.29 5.03 18.41
N ALA A 252 -5.05 3.90 19.06
CA ALA A 252 -5.89 3.45 20.15
C ALA A 252 -5.86 4.43 21.34
N GLY A 253 -4.70 4.97 21.66
CA GLY A 253 -4.57 6.03 22.67
C GLY A 253 -5.33 7.30 22.31
N TYR A 254 -5.21 7.74 21.05
CA TYR A 254 -5.96 8.88 20.53
C TYR A 254 -7.48 8.63 20.56
N PHE A 255 -7.93 7.47 20.06
CA PHE A 255 -9.35 7.09 20.09
C PHE A 255 -9.92 7.14 21.51
N LEU A 256 -9.23 6.53 22.48
CA LEU A 256 -9.64 6.50 23.88
C LEU A 256 -9.65 7.90 24.51
N SER A 257 -8.71 8.76 24.14
CA SER A 257 -8.64 10.14 24.68
C SER A 257 -9.75 11.07 24.16
N CYS A 258 -10.26 10.79 22.93
CA CYS A 258 -11.34 11.55 22.30
C CYS A 258 -12.73 10.98 22.61
N GLY A 259 -12.80 9.80 23.22
CA GLY A 259 -14.04 9.10 23.52
C GLY A 259 -14.92 9.85 24.53
N ILE A 260 -16.23 9.81 24.29
CA ILE A 260 -17.25 10.39 25.20
C ILE A 260 -17.58 9.39 26.33
N CYS A 261 -17.32 8.10 26.11
CA CYS A 261 -17.62 7.01 27.02
C CYS A 261 -16.40 6.59 27.85
N LEU A 262 -16.66 6.18 29.09
CA LEU A 262 -15.66 5.52 29.91
C LEU A 262 -15.70 4.01 29.62
N TYR A 263 -14.59 3.47 29.19
CA TYR A 263 -14.42 2.04 28.94
C TYR A 263 -13.87 1.34 30.19
N SER A 264 -14.27 0.11 30.41
CA SER A 264 -13.62 -0.79 31.37
C SER A 264 -12.20 -1.14 30.90
N GLY A 265 -11.33 -1.57 31.81
CA GLY A 265 -9.97 -2.01 31.42
C GLY A 265 -9.96 -3.14 30.40
N ALA A 266 -10.99 -4.02 30.40
CA ALA A 266 -11.13 -5.10 29.43
C ALA A 266 -11.51 -4.56 28.04
N GLU A 267 -12.41 -3.57 27.99
CA GLU A 267 -12.81 -2.91 26.72
C GLU A 267 -11.67 -2.08 26.13
N GLU A 268 -10.92 -1.35 26.96
CA GLU A 268 -9.70 -0.65 26.49
C GLU A 268 -8.68 -1.61 25.90
N ALA A 269 -8.45 -2.75 26.55
CA ALA A 269 -7.56 -3.78 26.03
C ALA A 269 -8.05 -4.34 24.67
N ALA A 270 -9.37 -4.58 24.54
CA ALA A 270 -9.98 -5.05 23.30
C ALA A 270 -9.87 -4.01 22.18
N ILE A 271 -10.05 -2.70 22.48
CA ILE A 271 -9.85 -1.62 21.51
C ILE A 271 -8.40 -1.60 21.00
N ARG A 272 -7.41 -1.67 21.91
CA ARG A 272 -5.98 -1.69 21.53
C ARG A 272 -5.64 -2.90 20.66
N ASP A 273 -6.17 -4.06 21.00
CA ASP A 273 -5.98 -5.30 20.26
C ASP A 273 -6.63 -5.21 18.85
N ALA A 274 -7.83 -4.64 18.75
CA ALA A 274 -8.52 -4.45 17.49
C ALA A 274 -7.78 -3.52 16.52
N PHE A 275 -7.18 -2.41 17.01
CA PHE A 275 -6.33 -1.56 16.18
C PHE A 275 -5.12 -2.34 15.62
N LEU A 276 -4.43 -3.10 16.46
CA LEU A 276 -3.27 -3.88 16.02
C LEU A 276 -3.67 -4.99 15.05
N LYS A 277 -4.77 -5.71 15.32
CA LYS A 277 -5.31 -6.71 14.40
C LYS A 277 -5.65 -6.12 13.04
N ALA A 278 -6.35 -4.98 13.04
CA ALA A 278 -6.73 -4.30 11.80
C ALA A 278 -5.49 -3.90 10.98
N TYR A 279 -4.45 -3.35 11.62
CA TYR A 279 -3.24 -2.90 10.91
C TYR A 279 -2.39 -4.07 10.42
N ARG A 280 -2.22 -5.15 11.19
CA ARG A 280 -1.58 -6.36 10.70
C ARG A 280 -2.34 -6.97 9.52
N TRP A 281 -3.66 -6.97 9.60
CA TRP A 281 -4.51 -7.42 8.50
C TRP A 281 -4.30 -6.57 7.26
N GLN A 282 -4.41 -5.25 7.37
CA GLN A 282 -4.30 -4.30 6.25
C GLN A 282 -2.93 -4.33 5.58
N TYR A 283 -1.84 -4.33 6.35
CA TYR A 283 -0.50 -4.04 5.83
C TYR A 283 0.41 -5.26 5.70
N ILE A 284 -0.02 -6.43 6.17
CA ILE A 284 0.79 -7.65 6.11
C ILE A 284 -0.04 -8.82 5.60
N VAL A 285 -1.16 -9.16 6.28
CA VAL A 285 -1.88 -10.41 6.02
C VAL A 285 -2.52 -10.41 4.64
N THR A 286 -3.17 -9.31 4.25
CA THR A 286 -3.83 -9.23 2.92
C THR A 286 -2.83 -9.28 1.77
N GLY A 287 -1.62 -8.75 1.96
CA GLY A 287 -0.54 -8.80 0.97
C GLY A 287 -0.02 -10.21 0.79
N VAL A 288 0.41 -10.87 1.88
CA VAL A 288 0.91 -12.26 1.78
C VAL A 288 -0.16 -13.26 1.35
N ALA A 289 -1.44 -12.94 1.52
CA ALA A 289 -2.56 -13.74 1.05
C ALA A 289 -2.92 -13.47 -0.43
N GLU A 290 -2.35 -12.42 -1.05
CA GLU A 290 -2.62 -12.09 -2.44
C GLU A 290 -2.06 -13.18 -3.37
N PRO A 291 -2.91 -13.87 -4.14
CA PRO A 291 -2.49 -15.05 -4.90
C PRO A 291 -1.36 -14.77 -5.89
N ARG A 292 -1.39 -13.61 -6.56
CA ARG A 292 -0.37 -13.24 -7.54
C ARG A 292 0.99 -13.03 -6.88
N PHE A 293 1.04 -12.38 -5.72
CA PHE A 293 2.27 -12.23 -4.95
C PHE A 293 2.82 -13.58 -4.49
N ALA A 294 1.96 -14.40 -3.88
CA ALA A 294 2.33 -15.72 -3.36
C ALA A 294 2.88 -16.65 -4.46
N GLU A 295 2.27 -16.68 -5.65
CA GLU A 295 2.73 -17.46 -6.80
C GLU A 295 4.10 -16.98 -7.31
N LEU A 296 4.29 -15.66 -7.41
CA LEU A 296 5.56 -15.08 -7.84
C LEU A 296 6.69 -15.37 -6.85
N LEU A 297 6.45 -15.12 -5.57
CA LEU A 297 7.43 -15.40 -4.51
C LEU A 297 7.82 -16.88 -4.51
N LYS A 298 6.83 -17.79 -4.55
CA LYS A 298 7.05 -19.24 -4.60
C LYS A 298 7.89 -19.67 -5.81
N ALA A 299 7.76 -18.99 -6.94
CA ALA A 299 8.54 -19.30 -8.14
C ALA A 299 9.99 -18.84 -8.06
N MET A 300 10.32 -17.89 -7.19
CA MET A 300 11.65 -17.28 -7.05
C MET A 300 12.46 -17.86 -5.89
N VAL A 301 11.80 -18.41 -4.87
CA VAL A 301 12.49 -18.90 -3.66
C VAL A 301 12.46 -20.41 -3.54
N THR A 302 13.41 -20.97 -2.80
CA THR A 302 13.47 -22.41 -2.49
C THR A 302 12.47 -22.79 -1.39
N PRO A 303 12.09 -24.07 -1.24
CA PRO A 303 11.24 -24.51 -0.12
C PRO A 303 11.79 -24.12 1.26
N VAL A 304 13.11 -24.20 1.48
CA VAL A 304 13.73 -23.82 2.75
C VAL A 304 13.61 -22.31 3.02
N GLN A 305 13.76 -21.48 1.99
CA GLN A 305 13.54 -20.04 2.10
C GLN A 305 12.08 -19.73 2.40
N MET A 306 11.14 -20.43 1.75
CA MET A 306 9.71 -20.28 2.02
C MET A 306 9.35 -20.68 3.46
N GLU A 307 9.96 -21.74 4.01
CA GLU A 307 9.79 -22.13 5.42
C GLU A 307 10.26 -21.03 6.38
N ARG A 308 11.41 -20.37 6.10
CA ARG A 308 11.91 -19.23 6.90
C ARG A 308 10.93 -18.06 6.89
N ILE A 309 10.42 -17.70 5.69
CA ILE A 309 9.41 -16.64 5.54
C ILE A 309 8.16 -17.00 6.34
N GLY A 310 7.64 -18.22 6.20
CA GLY A 310 6.47 -18.69 6.92
C GLY A 310 6.64 -18.68 8.44
N ALA A 311 7.82 -19.09 8.92
CA ALA A 311 8.14 -19.07 10.36
C ALA A 311 8.15 -17.64 10.92
N ALA A 312 8.69 -16.67 10.17
CA ALA A 312 8.71 -15.27 10.57
C ALA A 312 7.29 -14.63 10.56
N LEU A 313 6.44 -15.00 9.62
CA LEU A 313 5.07 -14.51 9.50
C LEU A 313 4.12 -15.14 10.54
N SER A 314 4.40 -16.36 11.00
CA SER A 314 3.48 -17.15 11.83
C SER A 314 2.92 -16.40 13.06
N PRO A 315 3.72 -15.67 13.86
CA PRO A 315 3.20 -14.93 15.02
C PRO A 315 2.25 -13.77 14.60
N ILE A 316 2.51 -13.13 13.47
CA ILE A 316 1.72 -12.02 12.94
C ILE A 316 0.36 -12.55 12.47
N LEU A 317 0.38 -13.63 11.67
CA LEU A 317 -0.82 -14.28 11.15
C LEU A 317 -1.70 -14.83 12.27
N ALA A 318 -1.09 -15.47 13.27
CA ALA A 318 -1.82 -16.01 14.43
C ALA A 318 -2.54 -14.92 15.23
N HIS A 319 -1.95 -13.72 15.36
CA HIS A 319 -2.57 -12.61 16.07
C HIS A 319 -3.65 -11.90 15.25
N ALA A 320 -3.40 -11.69 13.95
CA ALA A 320 -4.36 -10.97 13.09
C ALA A 320 -5.67 -11.77 12.89
N GLY A 321 -5.63 -13.08 13.09
CA GLY A 321 -6.76 -13.98 12.83
C GLY A 321 -6.95 -14.22 11.31
N ASN A 322 -7.61 -15.31 10.99
CA ASN A 322 -7.98 -15.63 9.59
C ASN A 322 -9.17 -14.79 9.14
#